data_2b7aa75d0547bfca65aabcde3d70a9af
#
_entry.id   2b7aa75d0547bfca65aabcde3d70a9af
#
_cell.length_a   1.000
_cell.length_b   1.000
_cell.length_c   1.000
_cell.angle_alpha   90.00
_cell.angle_beta   90.00
_cell.angle_gamma   90.00
#
_symmetry.space_group_name_H-M   'P 1'
#
loop_
_entity.id
_entity.type
_entity.pdbx_description
1 polymer ?
#
loop_
_entity_poly.entity_id
_entity_poly.type
_entity_poly.pdbx_seq_one_letter_code
_entity_poly.pdbx_strand_id
1 'polypeptide(L)'
;MNEIDLNEFLQLIISDKGGTPQQYNQLMDYIAFHETGPAQRMSTSAKQKGEGPGRGLFQFEVGENKGGNLAVNRTVNYLERSDQFVPQWLRELWEGKKSVDVSNLSADQQKILFLGYHREHPSSDFSKLWSGQQSTADFWLRNHWAGTDNPTEKLDLFNKSMLAKDSTDAIKAKKEELMYKQNMAPYLSDSNNINNLPNTNDILNSIFGAKSSSLVE
;
A
#
# COMPACT_ATOMS: atom_id res chain seq x y z
N MET A 1 -8.93 -3.07 29.17
CA MET A 1 -7.66 -2.82 28.45
C MET A 1 -8.05 -2.56 27.01
N ASN A 2 -7.61 -1.43 26.45
CA ASN A 2 -7.90 -1.12 25.05
C ASN A 2 -7.10 -2.05 24.15
N GLU A 3 -7.73 -2.54 23.09
CA GLU A 3 -7.00 -3.23 22.02
C GLU A 3 -6.10 -2.21 21.29
N ILE A 4 -4.85 -2.60 20.99
CA ILE A 4 -3.96 -1.77 20.19
C ILE A 4 -4.56 -1.59 18.80
N ASP A 5 -4.74 -0.35 18.37
CA ASP A 5 -5.17 -0.01 17.01
C ASP A 5 -3.96 0.18 16.07
N LEU A 6 -4.24 0.39 14.78
CA LEU A 6 -3.19 0.60 13.78
C LEU A 6 -2.32 1.83 14.09
N ASN A 7 -2.90 2.92 14.60
CA ASN A 7 -2.14 4.12 14.89
C ASN A 7 -1.19 3.92 16.06
N GLU A 8 -1.66 3.27 17.13
CA GLU A 8 -0.83 2.92 18.29
C GLU A 8 0.30 1.97 17.88
N PHE A 9 0.01 0.95 17.06
CA PHE A 9 1.02 0.04 16.54
C PHE A 9 2.04 0.76 15.65
N LEU A 10 1.60 1.68 14.79
CA LEU A 10 2.48 2.53 13.98
C LEU A 10 3.42 3.37 14.86
N GLN A 11 2.92 3.96 15.96
CA GLN A 11 3.77 4.73 16.87
C GLN A 11 4.87 3.86 17.51
N LEU A 12 4.57 2.61 17.86
CA LEU A 12 5.59 1.67 18.34
C LEU A 12 6.68 1.42 17.30
N ILE A 13 6.27 1.14 16.06
CA ILE A 13 7.22 0.90 14.96
C ILE A 13 8.06 2.16 14.67
N ILE A 14 7.44 3.34 14.64
CA ILE A 14 8.11 4.62 14.38
C ILE A 14 9.14 4.92 15.47
N SER A 15 8.79 4.70 16.74
CA SER A 15 9.71 4.94 17.87
C SER A 15 10.96 4.07 17.79
N ASP A 16 10.87 2.90 17.19
CA ASP A 16 11.95 1.92 17.06
C ASP A 16 12.74 2.08 15.74
N LYS A 17 12.07 2.37 14.64
CA LYS A 17 12.64 2.35 13.28
C LYS A 17 12.67 3.71 12.57
N GLY A 18 12.15 4.74 13.20
CA GLY A 18 12.00 6.07 12.58
C GLY A 18 10.92 6.09 11.50
N GLY A 19 10.98 7.10 10.65
CA GLY A 19 9.97 7.37 9.63
C GLY A 19 8.77 8.15 10.17
N THR A 20 7.75 8.31 9.34
CA THR A 20 6.51 9.01 9.67
C THR A 20 5.30 8.12 9.38
N PRO A 21 4.13 8.37 10.02
CA PRO A 21 2.90 7.63 9.71
C PRO A 21 2.56 7.66 8.22
N GLN A 22 2.79 8.78 7.55
CA GLN A 22 2.55 8.93 6.11
C GLN A 22 3.44 7.99 5.29
N GLN A 23 4.74 7.90 5.60
CA GLN A 23 5.67 7.01 4.90
C GLN A 23 5.28 5.54 5.05
N TYR A 24 4.88 5.10 6.24
CA TYR A 24 4.41 3.74 6.46
C TYR A 24 3.10 3.45 5.73
N ASN A 25 2.14 4.38 5.76
CA ASN A 25 0.90 4.22 5.03
C ASN A 25 1.15 4.13 3.51
N GLN A 26 2.00 5.00 2.96
CA GLN A 26 2.39 4.95 1.55
C GLN A 26 3.06 3.62 1.18
N LEU A 27 3.96 3.10 2.02
CA LEU A 27 4.59 1.80 1.82
C LEU A 27 3.55 0.67 1.79
N MET A 28 2.65 0.63 2.77
CA MET A 28 1.63 -0.40 2.87
C MET A 28 0.65 -0.36 1.71
N ASP A 29 0.15 0.82 1.36
CA ASP A 29 -0.78 1.00 0.25
C ASP A 29 -0.14 0.63 -1.09
N TYR A 30 1.12 0.97 -1.26
CA TYR A 30 1.91 0.62 -2.40
C TYR A 30 2.04 -0.90 -2.58
N ILE A 31 2.48 -1.61 -1.54
CA ILE A 31 2.64 -3.06 -1.59
C ILE A 31 1.28 -3.74 -1.78
N ALA A 32 0.25 -3.35 -1.02
CA ALA A 32 -1.09 -3.90 -1.14
C ALA A 32 -1.67 -3.73 -2.56
N PHE A 33 -1.43 -2.57 -3.20
CA PHE A 33 -1.86 -2.34 -4.57
C PHE A 33 -1.24 -3.32 -5.57
N HIS A 34 0.05 -3.63 -5.42
CA HIS A 34 0.75 -4.54 -6.31
C HIS A 34 0.44 -6.00 -6.04
N GLU A 35 0.32 -6.36 -4.78
CA GLU A 35 0.00 -7.74 -4.36
C GLU A 35 -1.43 -8.13 -4.76
N THR A 36 -2.40 -7.22 -4.66
CA THR A 36 -3.79 -7.52 -5.03
C THR A 36 -4.08 -7.38 -6.53
N GLY A 37 -3.24 -6.66 -7.25
CA GLY A 37 -3.38 -6.40 -8.68
C GLY A 37 -4.62 -5.57 -9.07
N PRO A 38 -4.80 -5.26 -10.35
CA PRO A 38 -5.85 -4.33 -10.81
C PRO A 38 -7.28 -4.87 -10.65
N ALA A 39 -7.47 -6.20 -10.65
CA ALA A 39 -8.80 -6.81 -10.55
C ALA A 39 -9.36 -6.84 -9.11
N GLN A 40 -8.49 -6.90 -8.12
CA GLN A 40 -8.86 -7.03 -6.70
C GLN A 40 -8.30 -5.90 -5.84
N ARG A 41 -8.08 -4.73 -6.43
CA ARG A 41 -7.39 -3.57 -5.85
C ARG A 41 -7.72 -3.35 -4.38
N MET A 42 -6.73 -3.49 -3.51
CA MET A 42 -6.83 -3.21 -2.08
C MET A 42 -7.94 -4.00 -1.36
N SER A 43 -8.39 -5.12 -1.92
CA SER A 43 -9.39 -5.96 -1.25
C SER A 43 -8.75 -6.76 -0.12
N THR A 44 -9.34 -6.68 1.07
CA THR A 44 -8.93 -7.49 2.23
C THR A 44 -9.14 -8.99 2.01
N SER A 45 -10.06 -9.37 1.12
CA SER A 45 -10.35 -10.76 0.74
C SER A 45 -9.69 -11.18 -0.57
N ALA A 46 -8.73 -10.40 -1.08
CA ALA A 46 -8.03 -10.72 -2.31
C ALA A 46 -7.38 -12.11 -2.25
N LYS A 47 -7.48 -12.84 -3.36
CA LYS A 47 -6.86 -14.17 -3.53
C LYS A 47 -5.80 -14.09 -4.61
N GLN A 48 -4.73 -14.83 -4.42
CA GLN A 48 -3.67 -14.91 -5.42
C GLN A 48 -4.20 -15.44 -6.74
N LYS A 49 -3.74 -14.85 -7.84
CA LYS A 49 -4.09 -15.28 -9.19
C LYS A 49 -3.69 -16.75 -9.41
N GLY A 50 -4.55 -17.54 -10.07
CA GLY A 50 -4.28 -18.96 -10.34
C GLY A 50 -4.45 -19.88 -9.12
N GLU A 51 -5.32 -19.48 -8.17
CA GLU A 51 -5.63 -20.26 -6.95
C GLU A 51 -4.42 -20.52 -6.04
N GLY A 52 -3.40 -19.67 -6.13
CA GLY A 52 -2.26 -19.71 -5.23
C GLY A 52 -2.64 -19.47 -3.76
N PRO A 53 -1.73 -19.74 -2.82
CA PRO A 53 -2.01 -19.70 -1.38
C PRO A 53 -2.09 -18.28 -0.80
N GLY A 54 -1.69 -17.24 -1.53
CA GLY A 54 -1.70 -15.85 -1.06
C GLY A 54 -3.11 -15.31 -0.79
N ARG A 55 -3.28 -14.60 0.32
CA ARG A 55 -4.56 -14.02 0.79
C ARG A 55 -4.39 -12.60 1.30
N GLY A 56 -5.43 -11.81 1.12
CA GLY A 56 -5.56 -10.48 1.68
C GLY A 56 -4.72 -9.41 0.96
N LEU A 57 -4.61 -8.25 1.59
CA LEU A 57 -3.93 -7.06 1.06
C LEU A 57 -2.47 -7.33 0.67
N PHE A 58 -1.78 -8.15 1.45
CA PHE A 58 -0.35 -8.40 1.31
C PHE A 58 -0.04 -9.80 0.81
N GLN A 59 -1.04 -10.53 0.33
CA GLN A 59 -0.93 -11.88 -0.23
C GLN A 59 -0.13 -12.84 0.68
N PHE A 60 -0.36 -12.77 1.99
CA PHE A 60 0.23 -13.72 2.92
C PHE A 60 -0.20 -15.14 2.59
N GLU A 61 0.76 -16.03 2.39
CA GLU A 61 0.48 -17.43 2.06
C GLU A 61 -0.17 -18.16 3.24
N VAL A 62 -1.25 -18.88 2.95
CA VAL A 62 -1.90 -19.80 3.88
C VAL A 62 -1.10 -21.09 3.95
N GLY A 63 -0.81 -21.57 5.16
CA GLY A 63 -0.09 -22.82 5.39
C GLY A 63 0.74 -22.80 6.66
N GLU A 64 1.16 -23.98 7.08
CA GLU A 64 2.05 -24.12 8.23
C GLU A 64 3.43 -23.51 7.92
N ASN A 65 3.91 -22.65 8.81
CA ASN A 65 5.16 -21.89 8.65
C ASN A 65 5.20 -21.01 7.39
N LYS A 66 4.05 -20.65 6.83
CA LYS A 66 3.90 -19.73 5.70
C LYS A 66 3.63 -18.29 6.13
N GLY A 67 3.53 -17.39 5.16
CA GLY A 67 3.45 -15.96 5.35
C GLY A 67 2.44 -15.50 6.40
N GLY A 68 1.20 -15.99 6.37
CA GLY A 68 0.16 -15.64 7.36
C GLY A 68 0.49 -16.10 8.78
N ASN A 69 0.96 -17.33 8.93
CA ASN A 69 1.38 -17.86 10.23
C ASN A 69 2.63 -17.12 10.77
N LEU A 70 3.62 -16.86 9.89
CA LEU A 70 4.81 -16.09 10.28
C LEU A 70 4.47 -14.64 10.65
N ALA A 71 3.52 -14.02 9.95
CA ALA A 71 3.09 -12.65 10.25
C ALA A 71 2.47 -12.56 11.65
N VAL A 72 1.59 -13.51 12.01
CA VAL A 72 1.01 -13.60 13.35
C VAL A 72 2.09 -13.80 14.40
N ASN A 73 2.95 -14.80 14.24
CA ASN A 73 4.00 -15.12 15.22
C ASN A 73 4.95 -13.94 15.45
N ARG A 74 5.39 -13.29 14.38
CA ARG A 74 6.29 -12.13 14.47
C ARG A 74 5.63 -10.94 15.14
N THR A 75 4.37 -10.68 14.82
CA THR A 75 3.62 -9.57 15.43
C THR A 75 3.42 -9.80 16.94
N VAL A 76 3.06 -11.02 17.35
CA VAL A 76 2.96 -11.38 18.78
C VAL A 76 4.31 -11.19 19.47
N ASN A 77 5.38 -11.76 18.93
CA ASN A 77 6.72 -11.64 19.49
C ASN A 77 7.19 -10.18 19.63
N TYR A 78 6.83 -9.33 18.66
CA TYR A 78 7.16 -7.92 18.74
C TYR A 78 6.40 -7.22 19.87
N LEU A 79 5.11 -7.45 20.00
CA LEU A 79 4.29 -6.88 21.07
C LEU A 79 4.78 -7.31 22.45
N GLU A 80 5.02 -8.61 22.65
CA GLU A 80 5.52 -9.14 23.92
C GLU A 80 6.87 -8.54 24.31
N ARG A 81 7.80 -8.43 23.36
CA ARG A 81 9.12 -7.82 23.63
C ARG A 81 9.06 -6.31 23.85
N SER A 82 8.03 -5.66 23.34
CA SER A 82 7.76 -4.24 23.56
C SER A 82 6.92 -3.98 24.80
N ASP A 83 6.69 -5.01 25.62
CA ASP A 83 5.87 -4.96 26.84
C ASP A 83 4.42 -4.46 26.56
N GLN A 84 3.91 -4.81 25.37
CA GLN A 84 2.58 -4.44 24.92
C GLN A 84 1.59 -5.59 25.05
N PHE A 85 0.32 -5.24 25.27
CA PHE A 85 -0.75 -6.22 25.30
C PHE A 85 -0.99 -6.81 23.89
N VAL A 86 -1.06 -8.15 23.82
CA VAL A 86 -1.43 -8.84 22.56
C VAL A 86 -2.95 -8.81 22.43
N PRO A 87 -3.52 -8.17 21.37
CA PRO A 87 -4.96 -8.10 21.16
C PRO A 87 -5.62 -9.46 21.09
N GLN A 88 -6.87 -9.55 21.53
CA GLN A 88 -7.59 -10.83 21.54
C GLN A 88 -7.68 -11.46 20.13
N TRP A 89 -8.01 -10.67 19.09
CA TRP A 89 -8.08 -11.18 17.73
C TRP A 89 -6.78 -11.80 17.23
N LEU A 90 -5.63 -11.23 17.63
CA LEU A 90 -4.31 -11.72 17.26
C LEU A 90 -3.95 -12.98 18.05
N ARG A 91 -4.31 -13.02 19.33
CA ARG A 91 -4.15 -14.20 20.17
C ARG A 91 -4.97 -15.39 19.67
N GLU A 92 -6.22 -15.16 19.25
CA GLU A 92 -7.08 -16.19 18.65
C GLU A 92 -6.52 -16.75 17.34
N LEU A 93 -5.80 -15.93 16.56
CA LEU A 93 -5.09 -16.41 15.37
C LEU A 93 -3.84 -17.22 15.72
N TRP A 94 -3.17 -16.86 16.80
CA TRP A 94 -1.92 -17.48 17.22
C TRP A 94 -2.15 -18.82 17.94
N GLU A 95 -3.13 -18.87 18.84
CA GLU A 95 -3.40 -20.05 19.66
C GLU A 95 -3.96 -21.21 18.82
N GLY A 96 -3.16 -22.28 18.69
CA GLY A 96 -3.58 -23.57 18.13
C GLY A 96 -3.78 -23.63 16.61
N LYS A 97 -3.48 -22.60 15.86
CA LYS A 97 -3.64 -22.62 14.40
C LYS A 97 -2.33 -22.96 13.69
N LYS A 98 -2.33 -24.09 12.96
CA LYS A 98 -1.23 -24.46 12.06
C LYS A 98 -1.20 -23.67 10.76
N SER A 99 -2.32 -23.01 10.41
CA SER A 99 -2.46 -22.27 9.16
C SER A 99 -3.36 -21.06 9.39
N VAL A 100 -2.92 -19.87 8.99
CA VAL A 100 -3.66 -18.62 9.15
C VAL A 100 -4.08 -18.09 7.78
N ASP A 101 -5.40 -17.93 7.59
CA ASP A 101 -5.99 -17.20 6.48
C ASP A 101 -6.37 -15.79 6.95
N VAL A 102 -5.68 -14.79 6.41
CA VAL A 102 -5.87 -13.39 6.79
C VAL A 102 -7.02 -12.69 6.05
N SER A 103 -7.68 -13.36 5.10
CA SER A 103 -8.70 -12.76 4.25
C SER A 103 -9.95 -12.28 4.99
N ASN A 104 -10.18 -12.80 6.20
CA ASN A 104 -11.29 -12.41 7.06
C ASN A 104 -10.95 -11.27 8.04
N LEU A 105 -9.72 -10.80 8.03
CA LEU A 105 -9.27 -9.70 8.88
C LEU A 105 -9.61 -8.35 8.26
N SER A 106 -9.81 -7.34 9.09
CA SER A 106 -9.95 -5.96 8.64
C SER A 106 -8.67 -5.46 7.96
N ALA A 107 -8.77 -4.37 7.20
CA ALA A 107 -7.61 -3.74 6.57
C ALA A 107 -6.54 -3.36 7.61
N ASP A 108 -6.94 -2.79 8.74
CA ASP A 108 -6.03 -2.37 9.80
C ASP A 108 -5.35 -3.57 10.47
N GLN A 109 -6.07 -4.66 10.73
CA GLN A 109 -5.49 -5.88 11.24
C GLN A 109 -4.45 -6.48 10.29
N GLN A 110 -4.73 -6.49 8.98
CA GLN A 110 -3.77 -6.95 7.97
C GLN A 110 -2.54 -6.01 7.88
N LYS A 111 -2.73 -4.70 8.03
CA LYS A 111 -1.63 -3.72 8.09
C LYS A 111 -0.75 -3.93 9.34
N ILE A 112 -1.36 -4.19 10.49
CA ILE A 112 -0.63 -4.54 11.72
C ILE A 112 0.23 -5.80 11.51
N LEU A 113 -0.34 -6.85 10.91
CA LEU A 113 0.41 -8.07 10.59
C LEU A 113 1.56 -7.81 9.62
N PHE A 114 1.36 -6.98 8.60
CA PHE A 114 2.41 -6.59 7.66
C PHE A 114 3.58 -5.88 8.37
N LEU A 115 3.27 -4.91 9.21
CA LEU A 115 4.28 -4.16 9.96
C LEU A 115 5.05 -5.06 10.93
N GLY A 116 4.35 -5.90 11.70
CA GLY A 116 4.97 -6.84 12.63
C GLY A 116 5.81 -7.90 11.92
N TYR A 117 5.33 -8.42 10.78
CA TYR A 117 6.08 -9.35 9.96
C TYR A 117 7.44 -8.77 9.53
N HIS A 118 7.43 -7.56 8.98
CA HIS A 118 8.64 -6.92 8.49
C HIS A 118 9.52 -6.38 9.59
N ARG A 119 8.93 -5.95 10.73
CA ARG A 119 9.71 -5.52 11.89
C ARG A 119 10.63 -6.62 12.41
N GLU A 120 10.16 -7.85 12.38
CA GLU A 120 10.84 -9.04 12.90
C GLU A 120 11.54 -9.86 11.79
N HIS A 121 11.42 -9.44 10.53
CA HIS A 121 12.07 -10.15 9.43
C HIS A 121 13.56 -9.81 9.37
N PRO A 122 14.47 -10.80 9.35
CA PRO A 122 15.92 -10.55 9.45
C PRO A 122 16.50 -9.65 8.36
N SER A 123 15.92 -9.68 7.16
CA SER A 123 16.39 -8.89 6.02
C SER A 123 15.60 -7.60 5.80
N SER A 124 14.51 -7.37 6.55
CA SER A 124 13.74 -6.13 6.43
C SER A 124 14.33 -5.06 7.34
N ASP A 125 14.57 -3.89 6.79
CA ASP A 125 15.09 -2.75 7.53
C ASP A 125 14.38 -1.46 7.09
N PHE A 126 13.37 -1.06 7.84
CA PHE A 126 12.63 0.17 7.58
C PHE A 126 13.53 1.42 7.62
N SER A 127 14.59 1.42 8.42
CA SER A 127 15.48 2.58 8.51
C SER A 127 16.20 2.86 7.19
N LYS A 128 16.50 1.83 6.40
CA LYS A 128 17.08 1.97 5.06
C LYS A 128 16.11 2.61 4.07
N LEU A 129 14.81 2.34 4.21
CA LEU A 129 13.78 3.03 3.40
C LEU A 129 13.76 4.52 3.71
N TRP A 130 13.73 4.87 4.99
CA TRP A 130 13.59 6.27 5.41
C TRP A 130 14.85 7.10 5.19
N SER A 131 16.02 6.47 5.19
CA SER A 131 17.30 7.11 4.83
C SER A 131 17.56 7.17 3.32
N GLY A 132 16.68 6.61 2.49
CA GLY A 132 16.87 6.55 1.03
C GLY A 132 17.92 5.55 0.55
N GLN A 133 18.44 4.70 1.44
CA GLN A 133 19.40 3.64 1.09
C GLN A 133 18.73 2.46 0.36
N GLN A 134 17.41 2.32 0.50
CA GLN A 134 16.62 1.30 -0.17
C GLN A 134 15.35 1.93 -0.73
N SER A 135 14.98 1.62 -1.97
CA SER A 135 13.70 2.03 -2.54
C SER A 135 12.57 1.13 -2.02
N THR A 136 11.34 1.66 -2.04
CA THR A 136 10.12 0.88 -1.72
C THR A 136 10.00 -0.38 -2.60
N ALA A 137 10.36 -0.26 -3.87
CA ALA A 137 10.35 -1.37 -4.81
C ALA A 137 11.35 -2.46 -4.44
N ASP A 138 12.58 -2.07 -4.11
CA ASP A 138 13.61 -3.01 -3.69
C ASP A 138 13.26 -3.67 -2.35
N PHE A 139 12.66 -2.92 -1.42
CA PHE A 139 12.15 -3.47 -0.17
C PHE A 139 11.09 -4.55 -0.43
N TRP A 140 10.09 -4.25 -1.27
CA TRP A 140 9.02 -5.19 -1.62
C TRP A 140 9.58 -6.46 -2.27
N LEU A 141 10.41 -6.32 -3.30
CA LEU A 141 10.97 -7.45 -4.04
C LEU A 141 11.85 -8.36 -3.19
N ARG A 142 12.64 -7.79 -2.27
CA ARG A 142 13.59 -8.58 -1.46
C ARG A 142 12.98 -9.15 -0.19
N ASN A 143 12.00 -8.48 0.38
CA ASN A 143 11.55 -8.78 1.73
C ASN A 143 10.13 -9.33 1.80
N HIS A 144 9.33 -9.11 0.78
CA HIS A 144 7.93 -9.51 0.81
C HIS A 144 7.58 -10.50 -0.31
N TRP A 145 8.05 -10.28 -1.50
CA TRP A 145 7.72 -11.14 -2.63
C TRP A 145 8.69 -12.33 -2.76
N ALA A 146 8.31 -13.50 -2.26
CA ALA A 146 9.05 -14.74 -2.48
C ALA A 146 8.83 -15.24 -3.92
N GLY A 147 9.90 -15.60 -4.64
CA GLY A 147 9.81 -16.25 -5.95
C GLY A 147 10.04 -15.35 -7.16
N THR A 148 10.85 -14.32 -7.01
CA THR A 148 11.26 -13.47 -8.12
C THR A 148 12.54 -13.99 -8.75
N ASP A 149 12.41 -14.68 -9.88
CA ASP A 149 13.57 -15.16 -10.64
C ASP A 149 14.35 -14.04 -11.34
N ASN A 150 13.71 -12.87 -11.53
CA ASN A 150 14.34 -11.69 -12.14
C ASN A 150 13.92 -10.39 -11.44
N PRO A 151 14.63 -9.97 -10.37
CA PRO A 151 14.30 -8.76 -9.62
C PRO A 151 14.33 -7.49 -10.47
N THR A 152 15.23 -7.40 -11.45
CA THR A 152 15.41 -6.23 -12.32
C THR A 152 14.22 -6.04 -13.25
N GLU A 153 13.80 -7.10 -13.93
CA GLU A 153 12.64 -7.05 -14.84
C GLU A 153 11.36 -6.67 -14.10
N LYS A 154 11.18 -7.21 -12.90
CA LYS A 154 10.01 -6.90 -12.07
C LYS A 154 10.06 -5.49 -11.51
N LEU A 155 11.23 -4.98 -11.20
CA LEU A 155 11.42 -3.58 -10.85
C LEU A 155 11.03 -2.64 -12.01
N ASP A 156 11.40 -2.99 -13.24
CA ASP A 156 11.04 -2.22 -14.44
C ASP A 156 9.52 -2.26 -14.70
N LEU A 157 8.91 -3.43 -14.60
CA LEU A 157 7.45 -3.59 -14.72
C LEU A 157 6.71 -2.78 -13.67
N PHE A 158 7.22 -2.80 -12.45
CA PHE A 158 6.72 -2.03 -11.34
C PHE A 158 6.82 -0.53 -11.58
N ASN A 159 7.99 -0.01 -11.92
CA ASN A 159 8.19 1.41 -12.20
C ASN A 159 7.26 1.89 -13.34
N LYS A 160 7.08 1.07 -14.39
CA LYS A 160 6.11 1.34 -15.47
C LYS A 160 4.67 1.37 -14.96
N SER A 161 4.30 0.45 -14.06
CA SER A 161 2.96 0.42 -13.48
C SER A 161 2.68 1.62 -12.58
N MET A 162 3.69 2.11 -11.85
CA MET A 162 3.57 3.31 -11.02
C MET A 162 3.43 4.58 -11.84
N LEU A 163 4.21 4.74 -12.89
CA LEU A 163 4.06 5.86 -13.82
C LEU A 163 2.65 5.88 -14.46
N ALA A 164 2.12 4.71 -14.80
CA ALA A 164 0.76 4.59 -15.32
C ALA A 164 -0.30 4.91 -14.25
N LYS A 165 -0.08 4.49 -12.99
CA LYS A 165 -0.97 4.81 -11.88
C LYS A 165 -0.97 6.30 -11.58
N ASP A 166 0.20 6.91 -11.42
CA ASP A 166 0.33 8.34 -11.15
C ASP A 166 -0.35 9.18 -12.24
N SER A 167 -0.22 8.76 -13.50
CA SER A 167 -0.92 9.39 -14.62
C SER A 167 -2.45 9.21 -14.50
N THR A 168 -2.92 8.03 -14.12
CA THR A 168 -4.35 7.73 -13.95
C THR A 168 -4.94 8.50 -12.77
N ASP A 169 -4.23 8.54 -11.65
CA ASP A 169 -4.66 9.25 -10.44
C ASP A 169 -4.67 10.77 -10.69
N ALA A 170 -3.70 11.31 -11.43
CA ALA A 170 -3.68 12.71 -11.84
C ALA A 170 -4.85 13.05 -12.77
N ILE A 171 -5.18 12.19 -13.73
CA ILE A 171 -6.34 12.35 -14.61
C ILE A 171 -7.65 12.30 -13.79
N LYS A 172 -7.76 11.37 -12.85
CA LYS A 172 -8.93 11.23 -11.97
C LYS A 172 -9.11 12.47 -11.10
N ALA A 173 -8.04 12.93 -10.44
CA ALA A 173 -8.07 14.14 -9.63
C ALA A 173 -8.46 15.38 -10.45
N LYS A 174 -7.93 15.51 -11.66
CA LYS A 174 -8.29 16.60 -12.56
C LYS A 174 -9.75 16.54 -13.01
N LYS A 175 -10.27 15.34 -13.27
CA LYS A 175 -11.68 15.14 -13.61
C LYS A 175 -12.59 15.51 -12.45
N GLU A 176 -12.24 15.13 -11.22
CA GLU A 176 -12.98 15.49 -10.01
C GLU A 176 -12.97 17.01 -9.77
N GLU A 177 -11.82 17.66 -9.97
CA GLU A 177 -11.71 19.12 -9.91
C GLU A 177 -12.61 19.82 -10.94
N LEU A 178 -12.64 19.32 -12.17
CA LEU A 178 -13.48 19.86 -13.23
C LEU A 178 -14.99 19.66 -12.92
N MET A 179 -15.37 18.47 -12.43
CA MET A 179 -16.76 18.23 -12.02
C MET A 179 -17.16 19.14 -10.86
N TYR A 180 -16.29 19.34 -9.88
CA TYR A 180 -16.53 20.27 -8.78
C TYR A 180 -16.75 21.69 -9.32
N LYS A 181 -15.87 22.17 -10.20
CA LYS A 181 -16.00 23.50 -10.82
C LYS A 181 -17.30 23.65 -11.62
N GLN A 182 -17.68 22.61 -12.39
CA GLN A 182 -18.94 22.62 -13.13
C GLN A 182 -20.17 22.66 -12.21
N ASN A 183 -20.17 21.88 -11.13
CA ASN A 183 -21.25 21.85 -10.17
C ASN A 183 -21.35 23.15 -9.35
N MET A 184 -20.23 23.82 -9.12
CA MET A 184 -20.19 25.09 -8.38
C MET A 184 -20.41 26.32 -9.27
N ALA A 185 -20.31 26.18 -10.59
CA ALA A 185 -20.50 27.30 -11.52
C ALA A 185 -21.83 28.05 -11.34
N PRO A 186 -22.99 27.41 -11.07
CA PRO A 186 -24.25 28.10 -10.80
C PRO A 186 -24.21 28.98 -9.54
N TYR A 187 -23.39 28.61 -8.56
CA TYR A 187 -23.29 29.34 -7.29
C TYR A 187 -22.22 30.44 -7.32
N LEU A 188 -21.33 30.43 -8.33
CA LEU A 188 -20.30 31.43 -8.54
C LEU A 188 -20.71 32.53 -9.53
N SER A 189 -21.90 32.40 -10.15
CA SER A 189 -22.39 33.31 -11.19
C SER A 189 -22.81 34.72 -10.73
N ASP A 190 -22.85 34.98 -9.42
CA ASP A 190 -23.14 36.30 -8.88
C ASP A 190 -21.92 37.23 -8.79
N SER A 191 -20.75 36.81 -9.17
CA SER A 191 -19.55 37.63 -9.29
C SER A 191 -19.03 37.64 -10.72
N ASN A 192 -19.23 38.74 -11.43
CA ASN A 192 -18.80 39.08 -12.79
C ASN A 192 -17.40 38.56 -13.18
N ASN A 193 -17.23 37.30 -13.61
CA ASN A 193 -16.11 36.90 -14.48
C ASN A 193 -16.08 35.42 -14.86
N ILE A 194 -17.12 34.90 -15.53
CA ILE A 194 -17.09 33.51 -16.04
C ILE A 194 -16.40 33.40 -17.41
N ASN A 195 -16.06 34.51 -18.07
CA ASN A 195 -15.56 34.48 -19.44
C ASN A 195 -14.09 34.04 -19.63
N ASN A 196 -13.40 33.61 -18.57
CA ASN A 196 -11.99 33.18 -18.64
C ASN A 196 -11.71 31.75 -18.20
N LEU A 197 -12.72 30.88 -18.18
CA LEU A 197 -12.44 29.45 -17.95
C LEU A 197 -11.93 28.83 -19.26
N PRO A 198 -10.73 28.20 -19.25
CA PRO A 198 -10.23 27.51 -20.42
C PRO A 198 -11.21 26.39 -20.81
N ASN A 199 -11.47 26.22 -22.10
CA ASN A 199 -12.36 25.16 -22.55
C ASN A 199 -11.73 23.78 -22.28
N THR A 200 -12.55 22.74 -22.21
CA THR A 200 -12.12 21.38 -21.88
C THR A 200 -11.05 20.84 -22.85
N ASN A 201 -11.06 21.29 -24.13
CA ASN A 201 -10.09 20.87 -25.11
C ASN A 201 -8.71 21.54 -24.91
N ASP A 202 -8.66 22.77 -24.41
CA ASP A 202 -7.40 23.46 -24.11
C ASP A 202 -6.70 22.80 -22.91
N ILE A 203 -7.48 22.31 -21.94
CA ILE A 203 -6.97 21.55 -20.79
C ILE A 203 -6.44 20.19 -21.24
N LEU A 204 -7.19 19.47 -22.08
CA LEU A 204 -6.76 18.19 -22.65
C LEU A 204 -5.50 18.34 -23.50
N ASN A 205 -5.41 19.37 -24.32
CA ASN A 205 -4.22 19.66 -25.15
C ASN A 205 -3.01 20.04 -24.27
N SER A 206 -3.19 20.73 -23.17
CA SER A 206 -2.09 21.03 -22.24
C SER A 206 -1.55 19.79 -21.53
N ILE A 207 -2.40 18.80 -21.27
CA ILE A 207 -2.03 17.53 -20.61
C ILE A 207 -1.40 16.55 -21.62
N PHE A 208 -1.94 16.46 -22.84
CA PHE A 208 -1.52 15.47 -23.85
C PHE A 208 -0.57 16.04 -24.89
N GLY A 209 -0.61 17.34 -25.19
CA GLY A 209 0.25 17.99 -26.17
C GLY A 209 1.71 18.13 -25.75
N ALA A 210 2.00 18.18 -24.46
CA ALA A 210 3.36 18.29 -23.94
C ALA A 210 4.18 16.98 -24.05
N LYS A 211 3.54 15.84 -24.30
CA LYS A 211 4.23 14.54 -24.42
C LYS A 211 4.58 14.12 -25.85
N SER A 212 4.09 14.80 -26.87
CA SER A 212 4.38 14.43 -28.27
C SER A 212 5.65 15.05 -28.86
N SER A 213 6.29 15.99 -28.18
CA SER A 213 7.49 16.68 -28.69
C SER A 213 8.83 16.16 -28.16
N SER A 214 8.86 15.10 -27.33
CA SER A 214 10.12 14.56 -26.78
C SER A 214 10.47 13.13 -27.23
N LEU A 215 9.85 12.63 -28.31
CA LEU A 215 10.12 11.29 -28.86
C LEU A 215 10.60 11.30 -30.32
N VAL A 216 11.20 12.40 -30.76
CA VAL A 216 11.95 12.45 -32.06
C VAL A 216 13.26 13.17 -31.80
N GLU A 217 14.27 12.43 -31.40
CA GLU A 217 15.69 12.56 -31.76
C GLU A 217 16.43 11.29 -31.34
#